data_0b6cf5450ff06bf83c5061fb298c798a
#
_entry.id   0b6cf5450ff06bf83c5061fb298c798a
#
_cell.length_a   1.000
_cell.length_b   1.000
_cell.length_c   1.000
_cell.angle_alpha   90.00
_cell.angle_beta   90.00
_cell.angle_gamma   90.00
#
_symmetry.space_group_name_H-M   'P 1'
#
loop_
_entity.id
_entity.type
_entity.pdbx_description
1 polymer ?
#
loop_
_entity_poly.entity_id
_entity_poly.type
_entity_poly.pdbx_seq_one_letter_code
_entity_poly.pdbx_strand_id
1 'polypeptide(L)'
;EQCYSALFHLRWPDGFVCPECGNKTYCEIKSRKVYQCHRCHRQTSLTSGTIFAATKVPLTKWFLAIYLLTQRKTSVSALQLKRDIGVSYNTAWKMKHKLMQVMLEREKGKKLSGRIEIDDAYIGGERPGKPGRGAAHKAPFIAVVETEGEEHRPQRMQLRTVSGFRSAEIERYAKTSLEVGSIVVSDGLACFKAVGKAGCHHIPFVSEGGRKGVEHPSFKWVNTLLGNVKNAITGTFHSVSLKHVPRYLAEFEYRFNRRYRLDDMIERLAYVGLRTQPMPYRFLRMAEVGG
;
A
#
# COMPACT_ATOMS: atom_id res chain seq x y z
N GLU A 1 23.84 -12.42 -10.26
CA GLU A 1 23.22 -13.14 -11.38
C GLU A 1 21.81 -13.63 -11.03
N GLN A 2 21.61 -14.36 -9.93
CA GLN A 2 20.30 -14.89 -9.50
C GLN A 2 19.18 -13.84 -9.48
N CYS A 3 19.40 -12.69 -8.84
CA CYS A 3 18.41 -11.61 -8.81
C CYS A 3 18.09 -11.05 -10.20
N TYR A 4 19.05 -11.04 -11.11
CA TYR A 4 18.84 -10.59 -12.48
C TYR A 4 18.00 -11.61 -13.25
N SER A 5 18.35 -12.89 -13.14
CA SER A 5 17.59 -13.99 -13.77
C SER A 5 16.16 -14.04 -13.24
N ALA A 6 15.96 -13.97 -11.91
CA ALA A 6 14.64 -13.92 -11.31
C ALA A 6 13.79 -12.76 -11.85
N LEU A 7 14.37 -11.55 -11.90
CA LEU A 7 13.67 -10.37 -12.40
C LEU A 7 13.37 -10.48 -13.91
N PHE A 8 14.24 -11.13 -14.69
CA PHE A 8 14.03 -11.38 -16.11
C PHE A 8 12.81 -12.30 -16.32
N HIS A 9 12.74 -13.44 -15.61
CA HIS A 9 11.62 -14.35 -15.71
C HIS A 9 10.29 -13.73 -15.24
N LEU A 10 10.33 -12.91 -14.19
CA LEU A 10 9.15 -12.16 -13.74
C LEU A 10 8.67 -11.13 -14.76
N ARG A 11 9.60 -10.53 -15.52
CA ARG A 11 9.26 -9.55 -16.55
C ARG A 11 8.77 -10.21 -17.84
N TRP A 12 9.44 -11.26 -18.25
CA TRP A 12 9.21 -11.98 -19.49
C TRP A 12 9.18 -13.50 -19.25
N PRO A 13 8.06 -14.03 -18.75
CA PRO A 13 7.94 -15.45 -18.43
C PRO A 13 8.19 -16.35 -19.64
N ASP A 14 7.73 -15.94 -20.82
CA ASP A 14 7.85 -16.65 -22.09
C ASP A 14 9.03 -16.16 -22.96
N GLY A 15 10.02 -15.52 -22.33
CA GLY A 15 11.15 -14.87 -23.00
C GLY A 15 10.90 -13.41 -23.34
N PHE A 16 11.94 -12.74 -23.83
CA PHE A 16 11.92 -11.32 -24.14
C PHE A 16 10.78 -10.95 -25.10
N VAL A 17 10.08 -9.86 -24.78
CA VAL A 17 9.11 -9.21 -25.66
C VAL A 17 9.49 -7.73 -25.77
N CYS A 18 9.69 -7.26 -26.97
CA CYS A 18 10.01 -5.86 -27.23
C CYS A 18 8.84 -4.96 -26.82
N PRO A 19 9.04 -3.98 -25.91
CA PRO A 19 7.94 -3.11 -25.46
C PRO A 19 7.45 -2.13 -26.53
N GLU A 20 8.15 -2.00 -27.64
CA GLU A 20 7.79 -1.11 -28.77
C GLU A 20 6.98 -1.81 -29.84
N CYS A 21 7.44 -2.97 -30.31
CA CYS A 21 6.88 -3.63 -31.48
C CYS A 21 6.41 -5.07 -31.23
N GLY A 22 6.48 -5.58 -29.99
CA GLY A 22 6.05 -6.92 -29.61
C GLY A 22 6.93 -8.06 -30.13
N ASN A 23 8.01 -7.78 -30.90
CA ASN A 23 8.89 -8.83 -31.42
C ASN A 23 9.61 -9.58 -30.31
N LYS A 24 9.80 -10.90 -30.46
CA LYS A 24 10.41 -11.79 -29.46
C LYS A 24 11.89 -12.09 -29.72
N THR A 25 12.41 -11.76 -30.90
CA THR A 25 13.82 -12.01 -31.26
C THR A 25 14.68 -10.81 -30.88
N TYR A 26 15.83 -11.10 -30.27
CA TYR A 26 16.73 -10.08 -29.72
C TYR A 26 18.17 -10.57 -29.65
N CYS A 27 19.10 -9.64 -29.49
CA CYS A 27 20.44 -9.90 -28.99
C CYS A 27 20.70 -9.18 -27.68
N GLU A 28 21.52 -9.78 -26.84
CA GLU A 28 21.95 -9.16 -25.58
C GLU A 28 23.25 -8.38 -25.79
N ILE A 29 23.24 -7.08 -25.50
CA ILE A 29 24.44 -6.25 -25.45
C ILE A 29 24.97 -6.26 -24.01
N LYS A 30 25.81 -7.25 -23.68
CA LYS A 30 26.31 -7.52 -22.34
C LYS A 30 27.01 -6.32 -21.69
N SER A 31 27.81 -5.55 -22.46
CA SER A 31 28.52 -4.36 -21.98
C SER A 31 27.60 -3.27 -21.42
N ARG A 32 26.38 -3.16 -21.95
CA ARG A 32 25.35 -2.19 -21.53
C ARG A 32 24.22 -2.80 -20.71
N LYS A 33 24.18 -4.12 -20.57
CA LYS A 33 23.08 -4.88 -19.93
C LYS A 33 21.71 -4.52 -20.52
N VAL A 34 21.59 -4.49 -21.84
CA VAL A 34 20.36 -4.21 -22.57
C VAL A 34 20.07 -5.28 -23.62
N TYR A 35 18.82 -5.44 -23.95
CA TYR A 35 18.30 -6.31 -25.00
C TYR A 35 17.96 -5.45 -26.21
N GLN A 36 18.53 -5.74 -27.36
CA GLN A 36 18.22 -5.04 -28.62
C GLN A 36 17.29 -5.90 -29.47
N CYS A 37 16.14 -5.37 -29.80
CA CYS A 37 15.16 -6.00 -30.66
C CYS A 37 15.71 -6.13 -32.08
N HIS A 38 15.60 -7.30 -32.73
CA HIS A 38 16.04 -7.51 -34.08
C HIS A 38 15.16 -6.79 -35.11
N ARG A 39 13.88 -6.49 -34.78
CA ARG A 39 12.95 -5.86 -35.72
C ARG A 39 13.04 -4.33 -35.72
N CYS A 40 12.96 -3.69 -34.57
CA CYS A 40 12.89 -2.22 -34.44
C CYS A 40 14.17 -1.61 -33.86
N HIS A 41 15.17 -2.43 -33.55
CA HIS A 41 16.47 -2.04 -32.99
C HIS A 41 16.39 -1.28 -31.64
N ARG A 42 15.21 -1.23 -31.02
CA ARG A 42 15.07 -0.63 -29.71
C ARG A 42 15.89 -1.40 -28.67
N GLN A 43 16.65 -0.65 -27.88
CA GLN A 43 17.41 -1.18 -26.76
C GLN A 43 16.60 -1.01 -25.48
N THR A 44 16.41 -2.11 -24.74
CA THR A 44 15.59 -2.15 -23.52
C THR A 44 16.38 -2.81 -22.40
N SER A 45 16.58 -2.10 -21.28
CA SER A 45 17.16 -2.72 -20.09
C SER A 45 16.10 -3.49 -19.30
N LEU A 46 16.53 -4.43 -18.44
CA LEU A 46 15.62 -5.19 -17.58
C LEU A 46 14.74 -4.31 -16.68
N THR A 47 15.18 -3.11 -16.35
CA THR A 47 14.49 -2.19 -15.44
C THR A 47 13.81 -1.01 -16.14
N SER A 48 14.02 -0.81 -17.44
CA SER A 48 13.43 0.34 -18.15
C SER A 48 11.91 0.27 -18.19
N GLY A 49 11.24 1.41 -18.01
CA GLY A 49 9.77 1.48 -17.96
C GLY A 49 9.13 0.93 -16.69
N THR A 50 9.89 0.61 -15.65
CA THR A 50 9.43 0.04 -14.39
C THR A 50 9.75 0.96 -13.20
N ILE A 51 9.25 0.63 -12.00
CA ILE A 51 9.62 1.37 -10.78
C ILE A 51 11.14 1.36 -10.52
N PHE A 52 11.85 0.36 -11.04
CA PHE A 52 13.30 0.22 -10.92
C PHE A 52 14.07 1.01 -11.98
N ALA A 53 13.38 1.73 -12.86
CA ALA A 53 14.03 2.49 -13.95
C ALA A 53 15.09 3.45 -13.43
N ALA A 54 16.18 3.60 -14.23
CA ALA A 54 17.32 4.47 -13.95
C ALA A 54 18.02 4.21 -12.60
N THR A 55 17.87 3.01 -12.04
CA THR A 55 18.56 2.65 -10.79
C THR A 55 20.05 2.37 -11.04
N LYS A 56 20.90 2.95 -10.19
CA LYS A 56 22.32 2.57 -10.06
C LYS A 56 22.57 1.60 -8.90
N VAL A 57 21.52 1.29 -8.13
CA VAL A 57 21.58 0.37 -6.99
C VAL A 57 21.54 -1.07 -7.51
N PRO A 58 22.43 -1.96 -7.07
CA PRO A 58 22.40 -3.37 -7.43
C PRO A 58 21.06 -4.03 -7.11
N LEU A 59 20.60 -4.95 -7.96
CA LEU A 59 19.32 -5.65 -7.76
C LEU A 59 19.27 -6.43 -6.45
N THR A 60 20.39 -6.98 -5.99
CA THR A 60 20.51 -7.64 -4.68
C THR A 60 20.05 -6.74 -3.54
N LYS A 61 20.40 -5.45 -3.57
CA LYS A 61 19.95 -4.46 -2.56
C LYS A 61 18.46 -4.14 -2.71
N TRP A 62 17.90 -4.20 -3.91
CA TRP A 62 16.46 -4.07 -4.13
C TRP A 62 15.69 -5.25 -3.56
N PHE A 63 16.14 -6.49 -3.82
CA PHE A 63 15.52 -7.69 -3.26
C PHE A 63 15.61 -7.70 -1.73
N LEU A 64 16.75 -7.29 -1.16
CA LEU A 64 16.89 -7.14 0.29
C LEU A 64 15.94 -6.08 0.85
N ALA A 65 15.78 -4.94 0.17
CA ALA A 65 14.82 -3.91 0.58
C ALA A 65 13.38 -4.42 0.51
N ILE A 66 13.02 -5.17 -0.52
CA ILE A 66 11.71 -5.82 -0.65
C ILE A 66 11.49 -6.79 0.53
N TYR A 67 12.48 -7.65 0.81
CA TYR A 67 12.44 -8.58 1.95
C TYR A 67 12.19 -7.85 3.27
N LEU A 68 13.00 -6.84 3.58
CA LEU A 68 12.91 -6.09 4.84
C LEU A 68 11.55 -5.38 5.01
N LEU A 69 10.99 -4.84 3.92
CA LEU A 69 9.70 -4.15 3.94
C LEU A 69 8.51 -5.12 4.04
N THR A 70 8.63 -6.33 3.51
CA THR A 70 7.53 -7.29 3.48
C THR A 70 7.50 -8.22 4.69
N GLN A 71 8.65 -8.60 5.23
CA GLN A 71 8.75 -9.63 6.28
C GLN A 71 8.72 -9.08 7.71
N ARG A 72 8.99 -7.79 7.91
CA ARG A 72 8.97 -7.20 9.25
C ARG A 72 7.55 -6.82 9.69
N LYS A 73 7.17 -7.19 10.91
CA LYS A 73 5.84 -6.91 11.49
C LYS A 73 5.52 -5.41 11.56
N THR A 74 6.47 -4.59 12.00
CA THR A 74 6.28 -3.16 12.26
C THR A 74 6.78 -2.23 11.16
N SER A 75 7.23 -2.79 10.00
CA SER A 75 7.91 -2.01 8.96
C SER A 75 9.37 -1.68 9.28
N VAL A 76 10.01 -0.88 8.43
CA VAL A 76 11.38 -0.40 8.59
C VAL A 76 11.46 1.08 8.23
N SER A 77 12.11 1.89 9.07
CA SER A 77 12.35 3.30 8.75
C SER A 77 13.38 3.45 7.61
N ALA A 78 13.36 4.57 6.89
CA ALA A 78 14.38 4.83 5.86
C ALA A 78 15.80 4.91 6.46
N LEU A 79 15.93 5.32 7.72
CA LEU A 79 17.19 5.34 8.42
C LEU A 79 17.70 3.94 8.73
N GLN A 80 16.83 3.04 9.20
CA GLN A 80 17.17 1.65 9.43
C GLN A 80 17.47 0.95 8.10
N LEU A 81 16.65 1.17 7.07
CA LEU A 81 16.89 0.61 5.74
C LEU A 81 18.26 1.02 5.16
N LYS A 82 18.67 2.30 5.36
CA LYS A 82 20.02 2.78 5.01
C LYS A 82 21.10 1.90 5.64
N ARG A 83 20.96 1.59 6.94
CA ARG A 83 21.94 0.79 7.70
C ARG A 83 21.96 -0.66 7.22
N ASP A 84 20.78 -1.26 7.05
CA ASP A 84 20.63 -2.68 6.70
C ASP A 84 21.17 -2.98 5.28
N ILE A 85 20.98 -2.07 4.32
CA ILE A 85 21.36 -2.29 2.92
C ILE A 85 22.63 -1.56 2.48
N GLY A 86 23.22 -0.72 3.34
CA GLY A 86 24.46 -0.02 3.06
C GLY A 86 24.37 0.95 1.88
N VAL A 87 23.41 1.90 1.92
CA VAL A 87 23.24 2.97 0.92
C VAL A 87 23.09 4.33 1.61
N SER A 88 23.12 5.43 0.86
CA SER A 88 22.82 6.75 1.42
C SER A 88 21.37 6.83 1.91
N TYR A 89 21.09 7.72 2.88
CA TYR A 89 19.73 7.96 3.37
C TYR A 89 18.74 8.33 2.23
N ASN A 90 19.16 9.21 1.33
CA ASN A 90 18.35 9.61 0.20
C ASN A 90 18.03 8.43 -0.74
N THR A 91 18.98 7.51 -0.91
CA THR A 91 18.76 6.30 -1.71
C THR A 91 17.78 5.36 -1.01
N ALA A 92 17.97 5.09 0.29
CA ALA A 92 17.06 4.26 1.08
C ALA A 92 15.63 4.83 1.09
N TRP A 93 15.51 6.16 1.29
CA TRP A 93 14.23 6.85 1.25
C TRP A 93 13.54 6.69 -0.11
N LYS A 94 14.25 6.91 -1.22
CA LYS A 94 13.71 6.73 -2.58
C LYS A 94 13.27 5.28 -2.82
N MET A 95 14.09 4.31 -2.44
CA MET A 95 13.77 2.89 -2.59
C MET A 95 12.51 2.54 -1.79
N LYS A 96 12.44 2.92 -0.52
CA LYS A 96 11.26 2.69 0.33
C LYS A 96 10.01 3.31 -0.28
N HIS A 97 10.04 4.58 -0.67
CA HIS A 97 8.88 5.28 -1.23
C HIS A 97 8.43 4.71 -2.58
N LYS A 98 9.36 4.24 -3.41
CA LYS A 98 9.03 3.52 -4.64
C LYS A 98 8.30 2.20 -4.35
N LEU A 99 8.78 1.41 -3.40
CA LEU A 99 8.15 0.15 -3.01
C LEU A 99 6.78 0.37 -2.36
N MET A 100 6.64 1.37 -1.49
CA MET A 100 5.34 1.74 -0.93
C MET A 100 4.35 2.23 -2.01
N GLN A 101 4.83 2.89 -3.08
CA GLN A 101 4.00 3.27 -4.22
C GLN A 101 3.50 2.04 -4.98
N VAL A 102 4.36 1.05 -5.20
CA VAL A 102 3.98 -0.25 -5.80
C VAL A 102 2.88 -0.93 -4.96
N MET A 103 3.04 -0.92 -3.64
CA MET A 103 2.03 -1.47 -2.72
C MET A 103 0.70 -0.73 -2.83
N LEU A 104 0.74 0.61 -2.87
CA LEU A 104 -0.46 1.45 -3.02
C LEU A 104 -1.20 1.16 -4.32
N GLU A 105 -0.50 1.06 -5.43
CA GLU A 105 -1.11 0.77 -6.73
C GLU A 105 -1.67 -0.66 -6.81
N ARG A 106 -1.01 -1.61 -6.16
CA ARG A 106 -1.46 -3.00 -6.12
C ARG A 106 -2.79 -3.19 -5.40
N GLU A 107 -3.08 -2.36 -4.39
CA GLU A 107 -4.31 -2.46 -3.61
C GLU A 107 -5.47 -1.62 -4.20
N LYS A 108 -5.20 -0.80 -5.23
CA LYS A 108 -6.26 -0.07 -5.94
C LYS A 108 -7.22 -1.03 -6.66
N GLY A 109 -8.50 -0.68 -6.66
CA GLY A 109 -9.54 -1.41 -7.39
C GLY A 109 -9.96 -2.76 -6.78
N LYS A 110 -9.38 -3.19 -5.67
CA LYS A 110 -9.86 -4.37 -4.95
C LYS A 110 -11.03 -3.97 -4.07
N LYS A 111 -12.11 -4.74 -4.15
CA LYS A 111 -13.28 -4.55 -3.29
C LYS A 111 -13.26 -5.50 -2.12
N LEU A 112 -13.85 -5.07 -1.01
CA LEU A 112 -14.16 -5.89 0.16
C LEU A 112 -15.61 -6.35 0.09
N SER A 113 -15.91 -7.51 0.65
CA SER A 113 -17.22 -8.16 0.58
C SER A 113 -17.63 -8.78 1.91
N GLY A 114 -18.88 -9.24 1.99
CA GLY A 114 -19.38 -9.94 3.19
C GLY A 114 -19.58 -8.99 4.37
N ARG A 115 -19.13 -9.40 5.56
CA ARG A 115 -19.21 -8.56 6.76
C ARG A 115 -17.96 -7.68 6.88
N ILE A 116 -18.19 -6.40 7.07
CA ILE A 116 -17.17 -5.35 7.04
C ILE A 116 -17.29 -4.48 8.29
N GLU A 117 -16.18 -4.28 9.00
CA GLU A 117 -16.07 -3.29 10.08
C GLU A 117 -15.42 -2.03 9.51
N ILE A 118 -15.99 -0.84 9.77
CA ILE A 118 -15.46 0.46 9.33
C ILE A 118 -15.36 1.44 10.49
N ASP A 119 -14.25 2.17 10.57
CA ASP A 119 -14.02 3.20 11.59
C ASP A 119 -13.22 4.37 11.05
N ASP A 120 -13.37 5.52 11.69
CA ASP A 120 -12.62 6.74 11.40
C ASP A 120 -11.35 6.83 12.25
N ALA A 121 -10.29 7.38 11.68
CA ALA A 121 -9.06 7.61 12.40
C ALA A 121 -8.26 8.79 11.84
N TYR A 122 -7.28 9.23 12.61
CA TYR A 122 -6.33 10.27 12.23
C TYR A 122 -4.90 9.80 12.42
N ILE A 123 -4.04 10.20 11.49
CA ILE A 123 -2.59 10.18 11.63
C ILE A 123 -2.08 11.60 11.77
N GLY A 124 -1.26 11.82 12.77
CA GLY A 124 -0.65 13.10 13.11
C GLY A 124 -0.46 13.22 14.62
N GLY A 125 0.65 13.80 15.07
CA GLY A 125 0.94 13.99 16.50
C GLY A 125 -0.04 14.97 17.17
N GLU A 126 -0.10 14.92 18.50
CA GLU A 126 -0.76 15.94 19.30
C GLU A 126 0.02 17.23 19.18
N ARG A 127 -0.67 18.30 18.83
CA ARG A 127 -0.14 19.67 18.82
C ARG A 127 -1.11 20.58 19.54
N PRO A 128 -0.61 21.65 20.19
CA PRO A 128 -1.48 22.68 20.77
C PRO A 128 -2.42 23.26 19.70
N GLY A 129 -3.69 23.41 20.02
CA GLY A 129 -4.72 23.92 19.11
C GLY A 129 -6.11 23.47 19.50
N LYS A 130 -7.10 23.77 18.68
CA LYS A 130 -8.49 23.35 18.95
C LYS A 130 -8.58 21.82 18.97
N PRO A 131 -9.03 21.21 20.08
CA PRO A 131 -9.28 19.78 20.15
C PRO A 131 -10.43 19.38 19.22
N GLY A 132 -10.42 18.16 18.69
CA GLY A 132 -11.55 17.59 17.94
C GLY A 132 -11.24 17.26 16.47
N ARG A 133 -12.29 16.84 15.77
CA ARG A 133 -12.27 16.50 14.34
C ARG A 133 -11.99 17.76 13.49
N GLY A 134 -11.01 17.69 12.57
CA GLY A 134 -10.67 18.80 11.68
C GLY A 134 -9.41 19.57 12.04
N ALA A 135 -8.57 19.08 12.95
CA ALA A 135 -7.27 19.68 13.23
C ALA A 135 -6.37 19.68 11.97
N ALA A 136 -5.88 20.87 11.59
CA ALA A 136 -5.17 21.12 10.33
C ALA A 136 -3.90 20.26 10.10
N HIS A 137 -3.37 19.62 11.15
CA HIS A 137 -2.14 18.85 11.13
C HIS A 137 -2.37 17.33 11.20
N LYS A 138 -3.62 16.87 11.05
CA LYS A 138 -3.98 15.45 11.08
C LYS A 138 -4.51 15.02 9.72
N ALA A 139 -4.02 13.88 9.22
CA ALA A 139 -4.59 13.23 8.04
C ALA A 139 -5.75 12.33 8.47
N PRO A 140 -7.00 12.66 8.10
CA PRO A 140 -8.12 11.77 8.32
C PRO A 140 -8.04 10.57 7.37
N PHE A 141 -8.35 9.39 7.87
CA PHE A 141 -8.46 8.18 7.07
C PHE A 141 -9.52 7.25 7.65
N ILE A 142 -10.03 6.37 6.82
CA ILE A 142 -10.91 5.28 7.24
C ILE A 142 -10.13 3.98 7.27
N ALA A 143 -10.38 3.18 8.30
CA ALA A 143 -9.95 1.81 8.40
C ALA A 143 -11.15 0.90 8.15
N VAL A 144 -10.96 -0.07 7.28
CA VAL A 144 -12.03 -0.98 6.86
C VAL A 144 -11.49 -2.40 6.87
N VAL A 145 -12.22 -3.31 7.50
CA VAL A 145 -11.80 -4.69 7.70
C VAL A 145 -12.90 -5.65 7.26
N GLU A 146 -12.59 -6.49 6.31
CA GLU A 146 -13.42 -7.63 5.93
C GLU A 146 -13.24 -8.75 6.93
N THR A 147 -14.33 -9.31 7.43
CA THR A 147 -14.34 -10.39 8.41
C THR A 147 -15.17 -11.56 7.92
N GLU A 148 -14.77 -12.78 8.31
CA GLU A 148 -15.41 -14.01 7.88
C GLU A 148 -15.59 -15.01 9.05
N GLY A 149 -16.58 -15.90 8.90
CA GLY A 149 -16.92 -16.94 9.86
C GLY A 149 -17.66 -16.42 11.10
N GLU A 150 -18.08 -17.34 11.99
CA GLU A 150 -18.82 -17.02 13.21
C GLU A 150 -17.99 -16.19 14.20
N GLU A 151 -16.67 -16.42 14.23
CA GLU A 151 -15.74 -15.64 15.06
C GLU A 151 -15.33 -14.30 14.43
N HIS A 152 -15.89 -13.94 13.28
CA HIS A 152 -15.57 -12.73 12.52
C HIS A 152 -14.07 -12.53 12.33
N ARG A 153 -13.33 -13.56 11.93
CA ARG A 153 -11.87 -13.46 11.72
C ARG A 153 -11.54 -12.47 10.61
N PRO A 154 -10.54 -11.58 10.81
CA PRO A 154 -10.20 -10.59 9.81
C PRO A 154 -9.53 -11.24 8.61
N GLN A 155 -10.03 -10.95 7.40
CA GLN A 155 -9.49 -11.46 6.14
C GLN A 155 -8.61 -10.43 5.46
N ARG A 156 -9.21 -9.34 5.02
CA ARG A 156 -8.52 -8.24 4.34
C ARG A 156 -8.84 -6.92 5.02
N MET A 157 -7.94 -5.95 4.86
CA MET A 157 -8.20 -4.58 5.29
C MET A 157 -7.94 -3.60 4.16
N GLN A 158 -8.53 -2.43 4.29
CA GLN A 158 -8.23 -1.25 3.51
C GLN A 158 -8.05 -0.04 4.42
N LEU A 159 -7.06 0.79 4.11
CA LEU A 159 -6.76 2.03 4.81
C LEU A 159 -6.76 3.17 3.78
N ARG A 160 -7.75 4.03 3.81
CA ARG A 160 -7.92 5.08 2.79
C ARG A 160 -7.96 6.46 3.42
N THR A 161 -7.07 7.34 2.99
CA THR A 161 -7.16 8.76 3.34
C THR A 161 -8.40 9.37 2.71
N VAL A 162 -9.05 10.26 3.46
CA VAL A 162 -10.21 11.03 3.03
C VAL A 162 -9.92 12.52 3.26
N SER A 163 -10.62 13.42 2.58
CA SER A 163 -10.50 14.85 2.83
C SER A 163 -11.22 15.28 4.12
N GLY A 164 -12.12 14.46 4.62
CA GLY A 164 -12.89 14.61 5.85
C GLY A 164 -13.97 13.55 5.95
N PHE A 165 -14.56 13.39 7.13
CA PHE A 165 -15.64 12.41 7.36
C PHE A 165 -16.97 12.98 6.92
N ARG A 166 -17.16 13.05 5.60
CA ARG A 166 -18.39 13.55 4.93
C ARG A 166 -19.09 12.40 4.21
N SER A 167 -20.42 12.45 4.17
CA SER A 167 -21.21 11.41 3.50
C SER A 167 -20.81 11.18 2.02
N ALA A 168 -20.50 12.24 1.28
CA ALA A 168 -20.04 12.13 -0.10
C ALA A 168 -18.71 11.38 -0.26
N GLU A 169 -17.76 11.56 0.67
CA GLU A 169 -16.48 10.82 0.68
C GLU A 169 -16.69 9.33 0.97
N ILE A 170 -17.53 9.02 1.95
CA ILE A 170 -17.86 7.64 2.32
C ILE A 170 -18.65 6.94 1.21
N GLU A 171 -19.62 7.63 0.59
CA GLU A 171 -20.35 7.10 -0.56
C GLU A 171 -19.42 6.77 -1.74
N ARG A 172 -18.52 7.70 -2.09
CA ARG A 172 -17.52 7.47 -3.14
C ARG A 172 -16.61 6.28 -2.83
N TYR A 173 -16.12 6.20 -1.59
CA TYR A 173 -15.34 5.06 -1.14
C TYR A 173 -16.13 3.75 -1.28
N ALA A 174 -17.34 3.70 -0.75
CA ALA A 174 -18.15 2.49 -0.77
C ALA A 174 -18.43 1.99 -2.20
N LYS A 175 -18.82 2.88 -3.11
CA LYS A 175 -19.05 2.53 -4.53
C LYS A 175 -17.83 1.93 -5.23
N THR A 176 -16.62 2.40 -4.88
CA THR A 176 -15.38 1.95 -5.54
C THR A 176 -14.73 0.76 -4.86
N SER A 177 -14.98 0.54 -3.56
CA SER A 177 -14.17 -0.34 -2.71
C SER A 177 -14.96 -1.41 -1.96
N LEU A 178 -16.30 -1.36 -1.98
CA LEU A 178 -17.17 -2.38 -1.37
C LEU A 178 -18.02 -3.07 -2.44
N GLU A 179 -18.27 -4.36 -2.23
CA GLU A 179 -19.24 -5.09 -3.05
C GLU A 179 -20.68 -4.80 -2.57
N VAL A 180 -21.58 -4.71 -3.53
CA VAL A 180 -23.03 -4.54 -3.27
C VAL A 180 -23.53 -5.70 -2.42
N GLY A 181 -24.42 -5.43 -1.46
CA GLY A 181 -24.96 -6.43 -0.54
C GLY A 181 -24.08 -6.69 0.69
N SER A 182 -22.88 -6.08 0.79
CA SER A 182 -22.05 -6.20 1.98
C SER A 182 -22.73 -5.62 3.23
N ILE A 183 -22.51 -6.24 4.39
CA ILE A 183 -22.97 -5.78 5.69
C ILE A 183 -21.87 -4.94 6.33
N VAL A 184 -22.11 -3.64 6.51
CA VAL A 184 -21.13 -2.69 7.05
C VAL A 184 -21.50 -2.29 8.47
N VAL A 185 -20.66 -2.67 9.41
CA VAL A 185 -20.77 -2.32 10.84
C VAL A 185 -19.88 -1.12 11.15
N SER A 186 -20.40 -0.10 11.82
CA SER A 186 -19.64 1.10 12.22
C SER A 186 -19.99 1.55 13.64
N ASP A 187 -19.19 2.50 14.19
CA ASP A 187 -19.44 3.16 15.48
C ASP A 187 -20.68 4.08 15.53
N GLY A 188 -21.41 4.16 14.41
CA GLY A 188 -22.60 5.03 14.31
C GLY A 188 -22.29 6.48 13.89
N LEU A 189 -21.06 6.82 13.51
CA LEU A 189 -20.75 8.14 12.94
C LEU A 189 -21.66 8.42 11.72
N ALA A 190 -22.33 9.56 11.72
CA ALA A 190 -23.40 9.87 10.78
C ALA A 190 -23.03 9.71 9.30
N CYS A 191 -21.77 9.98 8.91
CA CYS A 191 -21.31 9.85 7.53
C CYS A 191 -21.30 8.40 7.04
N PHE A 192 -21.17 7.40 7.92
CA PHE A 192 -21.14 5.99 7.53
C PHE A 192 -22.51 5.46 7.03
N LYS A 193 -23.61 6.15 7.34
CA LYS A 193 -24.91 5.84 6.74
C LYS A 193 -24.87 5.89 5.21
N ALA A 194 -23.93 6.65 4.65
CA ALA A 194 -23.80 6.81 3.20
C ALA A 194 -23.38 5.53 2.46
N VAL A 195 -22.89 4.49 3.16
CA VAL A 195 -22.61 3.18 2.52
C VAL A 195 -23.88 2.54 1.95
N GLY A 196 -25.05 2.84 2.51
CA GLY A 196 -26.35 2.41 1.98
C GLY A 196 -26.62 2.89 0.55
N LYS A 197 -26.10 4.07 0.16
CA LYS A 197 -26.20 4.59 -1.21
C LYS A 197 -25.34 3.83 -2.22
N ALA A 198 -24.43 3.01 -1.74
CA ALA A 198 -23.63 2.10 -2.56
C ALA A 198 -24.20 0.67 -2.60
N GLY A 199 -25.42 0.46 -2.08
CA GLY A 199 -26.08 -0.84 -2.04
C GLY A 199 -25.57 -1.76 -0.91
N CYS A 200 -24.94 -1.22 0.12
CA CYS A 200 -24.53 -1.98 1.32
C CYS A 200 -25.56 -1.85 2.44
N HIS A 201 -25.62 -2.86 3.31
CA HIS A 201 -26.47 -2.84 4.51
C HIS A 201 -25.67 -2.24 5.67
N HIS A 202 -26.11 -1.09 6.21
CA HIS A 202 -25.42 -0.43 7.32
C HIS A 202 -26.03 -0.83 8.66
N ILE A 203 -25.18 -1.30 9.57
CA ILE A 203 -25.51 -1.61 10.95
C ILE A 203 -24.69 -0.68 11.86
N PRO A 204 -25.28 0.43 12.35
CA PRO A 204 -24.60 1.28 13.30
C PRO A 204 -24.58 0.61 14.68
N PHE A 205 -23.42 0.55 15.30
CA PHE A 205 -23.22 0.10 16.66
C PHE A 205 -22.87 1.29 17.54
N VAL A 206 -23.88 1.83 18.23
CA VAL A 206 -23.69 2.93 19.17
C VAL A 206 -23.36 2.32 20.55
N SER A 207 -22.09 2.35 20.94
CA SER A 207 -21.69 1.96 22.29
C SER A 207 -21.97 3.08 23.30
N GLU A 208 -22.21 2.73 24.54
CA GLU A 208 -22.37 3.69 25.64
C GLU A 208 -21.09 4.49 25.95
N GLY A 209 -20.07 4.37 25.11
CA GLY A 209 -18.78 5.06 25.23
C GLY A 209 -17.79 4.35 26.16
N GLY A 210 -16.52 4.78 26.10
CA GLY A 210 -15.45 4.26 26.94
C GLY A 210 -14.86 2.91 26.49
N ARG A 211 -14.08 2.29 27.37
CA ARG A 211 -13.31 1.07 27.10
C ARG A 211 -14.16 -0.12 26.65
N LYS A 212 -15.36 -0.25 27.22
CA LYS A 212 -16.31 -1.33 26.89
C LYS A 212 -16.82 -1.27 25.44
N GLY A 213 -16.96 -0.08 24.87
CA GLY A 213 -17.37 0.08 23.47
C GLY A 213 -16.27 -0.35 22.47
N VAL A 214 -15.02 -0.11 22.82
CA VAL A 214 -13.86 -0.49 22.00
C VAL A 214 -13.62 -2.01 21.99
N GLU A 215 -13.98 -2.70 23.06
CA GLU A 215 -13.78 -4.14 23.26
C GLU A 215 -14.98 -4.98 22.78
N HIS A 216 -16.03 -4.36 22.22
CA HIS A 216 -17.22 -5.10 21.78
C HIS A 216 -16.89 -6.08 20.65
N PRO A 217 -17.32 -7.35 20.73
CA PRO A 217 -16.98 -8.39 19.75
C PRO A 217 -17.30 -8.03 18.31
N SER A 218 -18.40 -7.28 18.09
CA SER A 218 -18.88 -6.88 16.77
C SER A 218 -18.01 -5.82 16.08
N PHE A 219 -17.05 -5.19 16.80
CA PHE A 219 -16.24 -4.07 16.32
C PHE A 219 -14.75 -4.20 16.74
N LYS A 220 -14.34 -5.41 17.04
CA LYS A 220 -13.05 -5.74 17.63
C LYS A 220 -11.88 -5.52 16.67
N TRP A 221 -12.05 -5.92 15.40
CA TRP A 221 -10.91 -6.06 14.50
C TRP A 221 -10.46 -4.73 13.94
N VAL A 222 -11.37 -3.84 13.56
CA VAL A 222 -11.00 -2.50 13.10
C VAL A 222 -10.25 -1.74 14.19
N ASN A 223 -10.68 -1.82 15.45
CA ASN A 223 -10.00 -1.20 16.59
C ASN A 223 -8.60 -1.79 16.83
N THR A 224 -8.48 -3.13 16.81
CA THR A 224 -7.20 -3.82 16.96
C THR A 224 -6.22 -3.40 15.86
N LEU A 225 -6.68 -3.35 14.61
CA LEU A 225 -5.83 -2.96 13.47
C LEU A 225 -5.45 -1.48 13.51
N LEU A 226 -6.37 -0.60 13.89
CA LEU A 226 -6.07 0.82 14.10
C LEU A 226 -5.00 1.02 15.19
N GLY A 227 -5.12 0.32 16.32
CA GLY A 227 -4.11 0.32 17.37
C GLY A 227 -2.74 -0.12 16.85
N ASN A 228 -2.68 -1.22 16.12
CA ASN A 228 -1.44 -1.74 15.53
C ASN A 228 -0.81 -0.76 14.54
N VAL A 229 -1.60 -0.14 13.66
CA VAL A 229 -1.12 0.85 12.68
C VAL A 229 -0.57 2.08 13.38
N LYS A 230 -1.32 2.65 14.35
CA LYS A 230 -0.90 3.82 15.11
C LYS A 230 0.40 3.55 15.90
N ASN A 231 0.47 2.42 16.60
CA ASN A 231 1.67 2.02 17.35
C ASN A 231 2.88 1.83 16.45
N ALA A 232 2.71 1.18 15.29
CA ALA A 232 3.80 1.00 14.34
C ALA A 232 4.28 2.33 13.73
N ILE A 233 3.37 3.25 13.42
CA ILE A 233 3.73 4.58 12.93
C ILE A 233 4.50 5.37 13.98
N THR A 234 4.02 5.40 15.21
CA THR A 234 4.68 6.12 16.31
C THR A 234 6.04 5.49 16.66
N GLY A 235 6.10 4.17 16.80
CA GLY A 235 7.31 3.47 17.21
C GLY A 235 8.40 3.37 16.12
N THR A 236 8.01 3.32 14.83
CA THR A 236 8.98 3.14 13.73
C THR A 236 9.36 4.46 13.06
N PHE A 237 8.42 5.37 12.90
CA PHE A 237 8.62 6.59 12.08
C PHE A 237 8.57 7.87 12.90
N HIS A 238 8.04 7.82 14.12
CA HIS A 238 7.77 8.95 15.03
C HIS A 238 6.82 10.00 14.42
N SER A 239 7.08 10.45 13.19
CA SER A 239 6.19 11.30 12.43
C SER A 239 6.25 11.00 10.94
N VAL A 240 5.15 11.22 10.23
CA VAL A 240 5.01 11.04 8.80
C VAL A 240 4.41 12.32 8.20
N SER A 241 5.02 12.85 7.14
CA SER A 241 4.43 13.97 6.40
C SER A 241 3.07 13.57 5.83
N LEU A 242 2.05 14.42 6.03
CA LEU A 242 0.65 14.14 5.67
C LEU A 242 0.49 13.69 4.21
N LYS A 243 1.23 14.32 3.28
CA LYS A 243 1.21 13.97 1.86
C LYS A 243 1.68 12.54 1.56
N HIS A 244 2.47 11.94 2.45
CA HIS A 244 2.97 10.56 2.27
C HIS A 244 2.15 9.51 3.02
N VAL A 245 1.19 9.91 3.85
CA VAL A 245 0.34 9.00 4.62
C VAL A 245 -0.27 7.88 3.77
N PRO A 246 -0.80 8.13 2.54
CA PRO A 246 -1.37 7.06 1.73
C PRO A 246 -0.38 5.91 1.45
N ARG A 247 0.91 6.22 1.20
CA ARG A 247 1.95 5.21 0.96
C ARG A 247 2.28 4.40 2.21
N TYR A 248 2.35 5.05 3.36
CA TYR A 248 2.59 4.36 4.63
C TYR A 248 1.43 3.46 5.01
N LEU A 249 0.19 3.91 4.83
CA LEU A 249 -1.00 3.10 5.05
C LEU A 249 -1.03 1.88 4.10
N ALA A 250 -0.68 2.07 2.83
CA ALA A 250 -0.63 1.00 1.84
C ALA A 250 0.42 -0.09 2.19
N GLU A 251 1.51 0.27 2.86
CA GLU A 251 2.50 -0.69 3.34
C GLU A 251 1.91 -1.62 4.42
N PHE A 252 1.13 -1.08 5.37
CA PHE A 252 0.44 -1.88 6.37
C PHE A 252 -0.63 -2.77 5.74
N GLU A 253 -1.44 -2.21 4.86
CA GLU A 253 -2.48 -2.91 4.12
C GLU A 253 -1.89 -4.08 3.30
N TYR A 254 -0.81 -3.82 2.55
CA TYR A 254 -0.15 -4.83 1.73
C TYR A 254 0.33 -6.03 2.54
N ARG A 255 1.00 -5.79 3.68
CA ARG A 255 1.51 -6.85 4.56
C ARG A 255 0.39 -7.61 5.25
N PHE A 256 -0.61 -6.91 5.78
CA PHE A 256 -1.75 -7.53 6.44
C PHE A 256 -2.51 -8.44 5.47
N ASN A 257 -2.82 -7.96 4.29
CA ASN A 257 -3.59 -8.71 3.29
C ASN A 257 -2.86 -9.96 2.76
N ARG A 258 -1.58 -10.12 3.09
CA ARG A 258 -0.75 -11.26 2.66
C ARG A 258 -0.07 -12.01 3.81
N ARG A 259 -0.50 -11.74 5.04
CA ARG A 259 0.15 -12.29 6.25
C ARG A 259 0.21 -13.81 6.34
N TYR A 260 -0.64 -14.49 5.61
CA TYR A 260 -0.67 -15.98 5.53
C TYR A 260 0.12 -16.53 4.34
N ARG A 261 0.77 -15.66 3.54
CA ARG A 261 1.54 -16.02 2.34
C ARG A 261 2.83 -15.22 2.28
N LEU A 262 3.64 -15.34 3.32
CA LEU A 262 4.89 -14.58 3.45
C LEU A 262 5.96 -15.03 2.46
N ASP A 263 5.95 -16.30 2.09
CA ASP A 263 6.86 -16.95 1.16
C ASP A 263 6.86 -16.31 -0.23
N ASP A 264 5.69 -15.96 -0.77
CA ASP A 264 5.57 -15.39 -2.11
C ASP A 264 5.57 -13.84 -2.16
N MET A 265 5.63 -13.16 -1.01
CA MET A 265 5.54 -11.69 -0.95
C MET A 265 6.66 -10.98 -1.72
N ILE A 266 7.88 -11.53 -1.72
CA ILE A 266 9.05 -10.93 -2.38
C ILE A 266 8.84 -10.95 -3.89
N GLU A 267 8.51 -12.13 -4.42
CA GLU A 267 8.28 -12.34 -5.84
C GLU A 267 7.10 -11.50 -6.33
N ARG A 268 5.98 -11.50 -5.59
CA ARG A 268 4.79 -10.68 -5.89
C ARG A 268 5.10 -9.19 -5.94
N LEU A 269 5.87 -8.67 -4.99
CA LEU A 269 6.19 -7.25 -4.98
C LEU A 269 7.16 -6.88 -6.11
N ALA A 270 8.13 -7.75 -6.42
CA ALA A 270 9.02 -7.59 -7.56
C ALA A 270 8.23 -7.62 -8.90
N TYR A 271 7.32 -8.59 -9.05
CA TYR A 271 6.45 -8.73 -10.21
C TYR A 271 5.60 -7.48 -10.47
N VAL A 272 4.95 -6.95 -9.42
CA VAL A 272 4.13 -5.72 -9.56
C VAL A 272 5.03 -4.51 -9.81
N GLY A 273 6.19 -4.45 -9.16
CA GLY A 273 7.18 -3.39 -9.39
C GLY A 273 7.66 -3.30 -10.83
N LEU A 274 7.77 -4.44 -11.54
CA LEU A 274 8.08 -4.48 -12.97
C LEU A 274 6.95 -3.93 -13.87
N ARG A 275 5.73 -3.85 -13.36
CA ARG A 275 4.52 -3.37 -14.07
C ARG A 275 4.07 -2.00 -13.59
N THR A 276 4.75 -1.46 -12.57
CA THR A 276 4.51 -0.12 -12.05
C THR A 276 5.35 0.89 -12.83
N GLN A 277 4.74 1.98 -13.27
CA GLN A 277 5.38 3.06 -14.01
C GLN A 277 6.58 3.66 -13.23
N PRO A 278 7.60 4.17 -13.93
CA PRO A 278 8.70 4.87 -13.30
C PRO A 278 8.21 6.04 -12.45
N MET A 279 8.71 6.13 -11.21
CA MET A 279 8.40 7.21 -10.30
C MET A 279 9.65 8.07 -10.07
N PRO A 280 9.84 9.17 -10.83
CA PRO A 280 10.93 10.12 -10.62
C PRO A 280 10.90 10.74 -9.22
N TYR A 281 12.08 11.17 -8.74
CA TYR A 281 12.21 11.74 -7.39
C TYR A 281 11.28 12.93 -7.14
N ARG A 282 11.05 13.76 -8.15
CA ARG A 282 10.10 14.88 -8.07
C ARG A 282 8.72 14.42 -7.63
N PHE A 283 8.14 13.42 -8.29
CA PHE A 283 6.82 12.88 -7.96
C PHE A 283 6.80 12.16 -6.61
N LEU A 284 7.88 11.46 -6.26
CA LEU A 284 8.00 10.87 -4.92
C LEU A 284 7.96 11.93 -3.82
N ARG A 285 8.71 13.04 -4.01
CA ARG A 285 8.80 14.13 -3.04
C ARG A 285 7.49 14.92 -2.90
N MET A 286 6.81 15.17 -4.00
CA MET A 286 5.53 15.89 -4.01
C MET A 286 4.36 14.98 -3.63
N ALA A 287 4.56 13.68 -3.59
CA ALA A 287 3.54 12.66 -3.42
C ALA A 287 2.48 12.65 -4.54
N GLU A 288 2.83 13.17 -5.70
CA GLU A 288 2.02 13.09 -6.90
C GLU A 288 2.02 11.66 -7.43
N VAL A 289 0.88 11.20 -7.87
CA VAL A 289 0.75 9.96 -8.63
C VAL A 289 1.07 10.33 -10.07
N GLY A 290 2.03 9.65 -10.69
CA GLY A 290 2.28 9.84 -12.13
C GLY A 290 0.99 9.54 -12.90
N GLY A 291 0.60 10.47 -13.76
CA GLY A 291 -0.53 10.30 -14.67
C GLY A 291 -0.29 9.19 -15.69
#